data_0fa90f6a321086998b5e243ef060d783
#
_entry.id   0fa90f6a321086998b5e243ef060d783
#
_cell.length_a   1.000
_cell.length_b   1.000
_cell.length_c   1.000
_cell.angle_alpha   90.00
_cell.angle_beta   90.00
_cell.angle_gamma   90.00
#
_symmetry.space_group_name_H-M   'P 1'
#
loop_
_entity.id
_entity.type
_entity.pdbx_description
1 polymer ?
#
loop_
_entity_poly.entity_id
_entity_poly.type
_entity_poly.pdbx_seq_one_letter_code
_entity_poly.pdbx_strand_id
1 'polypeptide(L)'
;MKGKRFDVKQFLGKNSVPVLFIIICAVLIPVSGLPVSYILNEAMTRLGRNAFLILSLLIPIMAGMGLNFAMTLGAMAGEIALILVADWQIWGIPGLVLAAILSIPLSILLGLMCGSILNRAKGREMVTSYFIAYCMTGVYQLVVLYMMGPI
;
A
#
# COMPACT_ATOMS: atom_id res chain seq x y z
N MET A 1 -43.25 -13.44 -9.22
CA MET A 1 -42.00 -13.09 -8.58
C MET A 1 -41.53 -14.29 -7.75
N LYS A 2 -40.62 -15.12 -8.29
CA LYS A 2 -40.06 -16.29 -7.56
C LYS A 2 -38.99 -15.80 -6.58
N GLY A 3 -39.27 -15.89 -5.28
CA GLY A 3 -38.32 -15.62 -4.22
C GLY A 3 -37.09 -16.55 -4.38
N LYS A 4 -35.94 -15.99 -4.71
CA LYS A 4 -34.66 -16.70 -4.65
C LYS A 4 -34.42 -17.08 -3.19
N ARG A 5 -34.68 -18.33 -2.84
CA ARG A 5 -34.22 -18.88 -1.55
C ARG A 5 -32.72 -18.72 -1.51
N PHE A 6 -32.25 -17.96 -0.55
CA PHE A 6 -30.83 -17.75 -0.29
C PHE A 6 -30.23 -19.11 0.12
N ASP A 7 -29.55 -19.77 -0.81
CA ASP A 7 -28.94 -21.08 -0.55
C ASP A 7 -27.64 -20.83 0.19
N VAL A 8 -27.73 -20.86 1.54
CA VAL A 8 -26.63 -20.57 2.47
C VAL A 8 -25.40 -21.45 2.18
N LYS A 9 -25.64 -22.71 1.77
CA LYS A 9 -24.55 -23.63 1.40
C LYS A 9 -23.80 -23.19 0.15
N GLN A 10 -24.52 -22.66 -0.84
CA GLN A 10 -23.91 -22.17 -2.09
C GLN A 10 -23.19 -20.84 -1.88
N PHE A 11 -23.70 -19.99 -0.98
CA PHE A 11 -23.06 -18.74 -0.57
C PHE A 11 -21.77 -18.99 0.22
N LEU A 12 -21.80 -19.92 1.19
CA LEU A 12 -20.66 -20.34 1.98
C LEU A 12 -19.56 -20.99 1.11
N GLY A 13 -19.93 -21.82 0.15
CA GLY A 13 -18.97 -22.46 -0.75
C GLY A 13 -18.28 -21.47 -1.70
N LYS A 14 -19.02 -20.48 -2.21
CA LYS A 14 -18.48 -19.46 -3.13
C LYS A 14 -17.64 -18.39 -2.43
N ASN A 15 -17.92 -18.10 -1.17
CA ASN A 15 -17.26 -17.07 -0.37
C ASN A 15 -16.58 -17.67 0.87
N SER A 16 -16.03 -18.87 0.77
CA SER A 16 -15.40 -19.58 1.90
C SER A 16 -14.28 -18.76 2.56
N VAL A 17 -13.45 -18.08 1.79
CA VAL A 17 -12.33 -17.29 2.30
C VAL A 17 -12.79 -16.07 3.11
N PRO A 18 -13.67 -15.18 2.59
CA PRO A 18 -14.20 -14.07 3.38
C PRO A 18 -14.95 -14.53 4.63
N VAL A 19 -15.74 -15.59 4.54
CA VAL A 19 -16.49 -16.13 5.68
C VAL A 19 -15.53 -16.65 6.76
N LEU A 20 -14.47 -17.35 6.39
CA LEU A 20 -13.44 -17.81 7.32
C LEU A 20 -12.80 -16.63 8.06
N PHE A 21 -12.42 -15.57 7.34
CA PHE A 21 -11.86 -14.36 7.96
C PHE A 21 -12.83 -13.68 8.91
N ILE A 22 -14.12 -13.59 8.56
CA ILE A 22 -15.14 -13.02 9.44
C ILE A 22 -15.25 -13.83 10.74
N ILE A 23 -15.27 -15.17 10.64
CA ILE A 23 -15.34 -16.05 11.82
C ILE A 23 -14.08 -15.87 12.69
N ILE A 24 -12.89 -15.86 12.09
CA ILE A 24 -11.63 -15.62 12.82
C ILE A 24 -11.68 -14.28 13.54
N CYS A 25 -12.07 -13.21 12.86
CA CYS A 25 -12.21 -11.89 13.48
C CYS A 25 -13.22 -11.89 14.63
N ALA A 26 -14.39 -12.53 14.45
CA ALA A 26 -15.40 -12.61 15.48
C ALA A 26 -14.93 -13.34 16.76
N VAL A 27 -14.06 -14.33 16.61
CA VAL A 27 -13.45 -15.04 17.75
C VAL A 27 -12.31 -14.24 18.37
N LEU A 28 -11.47 -13.59 17.56
CA LEU A 28 -10.29 -12.87 18.04
C LEU A 28 -10.63 -11.54 18.74
N ILE A 29 -11.70 -10.86 18.34
CA ILE A 29 -12.11 -9.59 18.97
C ILE A 29 -12.33 -9.74 20.49
N PRO A 30 -13.16 -10.69 20.98
CA PRO A 30 -13.33 -10.86 22.42
C PRO A 30 -12.06 -11.40 23.13
N VAL A 31 -11.25 -12.21 22.45
CA VAL A 31 -10.03 -12.76 23.02
C VAL A 31 -8.94 -11.70 23.17
N SER A 32 -8.92 -10.68 22.32
CA SER A 32 -7.91 -9.62 22.36
C SER A 32 -8.00 -8.70 23.59
N GLY A 33 -9.14 -8.68 24.29
CA GLY A 33 -9.37 -7.81 25.46
C GLY A 33 -9.40 -6.31 25.13
N LEU A 34 -9.30 -5.93 23.85
CA LEU A 34 -9.32 -4.54 23.41
C LEU A 34 -10.75 -4.03 23.29
N PRO A 35 -11.02 -2.75 23.65
CA PRO A 35 -12.35 -2.18 23.44
C PRO A 35 -12.69 -2.12 21.94
N VAL A 36 -13.91 -2.48 21.59
CA VAL A 36 -14.39 -2.53 20.21
C VAL A 36 -14.24 -1.18 19.51
N SER A 37 -14.41 -0.07 20.26
CA SER A 37 -14.20 1.29 19.74
C SER A 37 -12.76 1.53 19.26
N TYR A 38 -11.77 0.99 19.98
CA TYR A 38 -10.36 1.05 19.58
C TYR A 38 -10.12 0.26 18.28
N ILE A 39 -10.64 -0.97 18.20
CA ILE A 39 -10.49 -1.82 17.02
C ILE A 39 -11.13 -1.18 15.78
N LEU A 40 -12.33 -0.59 15.93
CA LEU A 40 -13.00 0.13 14.86
C LEU A 40 -12.23 1.36 14.39
N ASN A 41 -11.71 2.15 15.33
CA ASN A 41 -10.95 3.35 14.99
C ASN A 41 -9.64 2.99 14.26
N GLU A 42 -8.93 1.96 14.73
CA GLU A 42 -7.72 1.46 14.09
C GLU A 42 -8.01 0.89 12.69
N ALA A 43 -9.10 0.15 12.54
CA ALA A 43 -9.53 -0.39 11.23
C ALA A 43 -9.86 0.76 10.24
N MET A 44 -10.58 1.79 10.69
CA MET A 44 -10.89 2.97 9.85
C MET A 44 -9.64 3.76 9.48
N THR A 45 -8.70 3.92 10.40
CA THR A 45 -7.42 4.60 10.16
C THR A 45 -6.58 3.83 9.12
N ARG A 46 -6.51 2.52 9.25
CA ARG A 46 -5.80 1.65 8.28
C ARG A 46 -6.49 1.65 6.92
N LEU A 47 -7.83 1.60 6.91
CA LEU A 47 -8.60 1.66 5.67
C LEU A 47 -8.37 2.99 4.95
N GLY A 48 -8.44 4.12 5.65
CA GLY A 48 -8.19 5.45 5.08
C GLY A 48 -6.78 5.58 4.50
N ARG A 49 -5.78 5.10 5.21
CA ARG A 49 -4.38 5.12 4.78
C ARG A 49 -4.14 4.26 3.54
N ASN A 50 -4.69 3.05 3.52
CA ASN A 50 -4.49 2.11 2.41
C ASN A 50 -5.44 2.36 1.23
N ALA A 51 -6.59 3.01 1.46
CA ALA A 51 -7.56 3.30 0.40
C ALA A 51 -6.96 4.13 -0.73
N PHE A 52 -6.09 5.09 -0.42
CA PHE A 52 -5.41 5.90 -1.42
C PHE A 52 -4.50 5.05 -2.32
N LEU A 53 -3.74 4.12 -1.72
CA LEU A 53 -2.89 3.19 -2.48
C LEU A 53 -3.72 2.24 -3.35
N ILE A 54 -4.84 1.74 -2.83
CA ILE A 54 -5.76 0.87 -3.59
C ILE A 54 -6.37 1.62 -4.76
N LEU A 55 -6.79 2.88 -4.56
CA LEU A 55 -7.34 3.71 -5.62
C LEU A 55 -6.29 4.01 -6.71
N SER A 56 -5.04 4.20 -6.35
CA SER A 56 -3.96 4.41 -7.31
C SER A 56 -3.71 3.20 -8.21
N LEU A 57 -3.98 1.97 -7.72
CA LEU A 57 -3.93 0.74 -8.52
C LEU A 57 -5.04 0.67 -9.57
N LEU A 58 -6.16 1.35 -9.34
CA LEU A 58 -7.31 1.28 -10.23
C LEU A 58 -6.98 1.90 -11.61
N ILE A 59 -6.16 2.95 -11.63
CA ILE A 59 -5.79 3.65 -12.87
C ILE A 59 -5.05 2.73 -13.86
N PRO A 60 -3.98 2.00 -13.49
CA PRO A 60 -3.31 1.05 -14.38
C PRO A 60 -4.23 -0.10 -14.81
N ILE A 61 -5.11 -0.58 -13.93
CA ILE A 61 -6.05 -1.65 -14.24
C ILE A 61 -7.05 -1.18 -15.31
N MET A 62 -7.59 0.03 -15.17
CA MET A 62 -8.49 0.61 -16.18
C MET A 62 -7.80 0.88 -17.52
N ALA A 63 -6.50 1.13 -17.50
CA ALA A 63 -5.67 1.28 -18.71
C ALA A 63 -5.31 -0.07 -19.35
N GLY A 64 -5.76 -1.20 -18.81
CA GLY A 64 -5.49 -2.54 -19.34
C GLY A 64 -4.08 -3.07 -19.09
N MET A 65 -3.27 -2.39 -18.29
CA MET A 65 -1.89 -2.81 -17.95
C MET A 65 -1.82 -3.85 -16.82
N GLY A 66 -2.97 -4.22 -16.25
CA GLY A 66 -3.03 -5.11 -15.08
C GLY A 66 -2.59 -4.42 -13.77
N LEU A 67 -2.27 -5.23 -12.76
CA LEU A 67 -1.80 -4.72 -11.47
C LEU A 67 -0.37 -4.19 -11.61
N ASN A 68 -0.18 -2.89 -11.36
CA ASN A 68 1.13 -2.27 -11.40
C ASN A 68 1.63 -1.97 -9.97
N PHE A 69 2.57 -2.77 -9.49
CA PHE A 69 3.16 -2.61 -8.16
C PHE A 69 4.20 -1.48 -8.06
N ALA A 70 4.50 -0.81 -9.16
CA ALA A 70 5.40 0.35 -9.17
C ALA A 70 4.88 1.56 -8.36
N MET A 71 3.61 1.56 -7.97
CA MET A 71 3.06 2.58 -7.07
C MET A 71 3.77 2.63 -5.72
N THR A 72 4.34 1.52 -5.25
CA THR A 72 5.13 1.46 -4.01
C THR A 72 6.35 2.35 -4.07
N LEU A 73 6.94 2.56 -5.27
CA LEU A 73 8.05 3.48 -5.46
C LEU A 73 7.67 4.94 -5.17
N GLY A 74 6.44 5.33 -5.52
CA GLY A 74 5.91 6.65 -5.17
C GLY A 74 5.78 6.84 -3.66
N ALA A 75 5.29 5.81 -2.95
CA ALA A 75 5.22 5.82 -1.49
C ALA A 75 6.62 5.94 -0.86
N MET A 76 7.60 5.17 -1.36
CA MET A 76 9.00 5.24 -0.90
C MET A 76 9.62 6.63 -1.14
N ALA A 77 9.32 7.28 -2.25
CA ALA A 77 9.78 8.65 -2.50
C ALA A 77 9.27 9.62 -1.43
N GLY A 78 8.02 9.46 -1.03
CA GLY A 78 7.43 10.23 0.08
C GLY A 78 8.09 9.95 1.43
N GLU A 79 8.35 8.68 1.72
CA GLU A 79 9.02 8.27 2.97
C GLU A 79 10.45 8.79 3.04
N ILE A 80 11.22 8.70 1.96
CA ILE A 80 12.59 9.26 1.88
C ILE A 80 12.55 10.78 2.11
N ALA A 81 11.62 11.48 1.48
CA ALA A 81 11.48 12.92 1.66
C ALA A 81 11.13 13.29 3.11
N LEU A 82 10.25 12.52 3.76
CA LEU A 82 9.91 12.72 5.17
C LEU A 82 11.10 12.48 6.10
N ILE A 83 11.92 11.45 5.84
CA ILE A 83 13.12 11.14 6.61
C ILE A 83 14.12 12.28 6.50
N LEU A 84 14.36 12.81 5.29
CA LEU A 84 15.27 13.94 5.07
C LEU A 84 14.82 15.20 5.82
N VAL A 85 13.51 15.49 5.79
CA VAL A 85 12.96 16.66 6.49
C VAL A 85 13.00 16.46 8.01
N ALA A 86 12.80 15.24 8.50
CA ALA A 86 12.93 14.90 9.91
C ALA A 86 14.39 15.05 10.40
N ASP A 87 15.38 14.66 9.57
CA ASP A 87 16.80 14.84 9.84
C ASP A 87 17.16 16.33 9.95
N TRP A 88 16.55 17.18 9.14
CA TRP A 88 16.68 18.64 9.23
C TRP A 88 15.92 19.26 10.41
N GLN A 89 15.24 18.44 11.22
CA GLN A 89 14.46 18.85 12.41
C GLN A 89 13.38 19.90 12.13
N ILE A 90 12.84 19.94 10.92
CA ILE A 90 11.74 20.82 10.54
C ILE A 90 10.42 20.11 10.83
N TRP A 91 9.81 20.45 11.97
CA TRP A 91 8.58 19.82 12.45
C TRP A 91 7.33 20.63 12.09
N GLY A 92 6.17 19.95 12.09
CA GLY A 92 4.86 20.57 11.88
C GLY A 92 4.48 20.72 10.40
N ILE A 93 3.56 21.65 10.15
CA ILE A 93 3.01 21.88 8.80
C ILE A 93 4.09 22.28 7.77
N PRO A 94 5.04 23.18 8.08
CA PRO A 94 6.09 23.54 7.12
C PRO A 94 6.97 22.34 6.73
N GLY A 95 7.26 21.44 7.70
CA GLY A 95 8.01 20.21 7.40
C GLY A 95 7.26 19.29 6.45
N LEU A 96 5.94 19.15 6.64
CA LEU A 96 5.10 18.33 5.75
C LEU A 96 5.06 18.90 4.32
N VAL A 97 4.92 20.21 4.18
CA VAL A 97 4.92 20.90 2.87
C VAL A 97 6.27 20.73 2.18
N LEU A 98 7.36 20.88 2.92
CA LEU A 98 8.71 20.70 2.39
C LEU A 98 8.93 19.26 1.94
N ALA A 99 8.51 18.27 2.73
CA ALA A 99 8.57 16.86 2.35
C ALA A 99 7.75 16.57 1.08
N ALA A 100 6.56 17.15 0.95
CA ALA A 100 5.75 17.02 -0.26
C ALA A 100 6.47 17.59 -1.49
N ILE A 101 7.10 18.76 -1.37
CA ILE A 101 7.87 19.36 -2.47
C ILE A 101 9.10 18.51 -2.84
N LEU A 102 9.82 17.97 -1.83
CA LEU A 102 10.98 17.12 -2.06
C LEU A 102 10.59 15.75 -2.66
N SER A 103 9.42 15.24 -2.32
CA SER A 103 8.96 13.95 -2.85
C SER A 103 8.68 13.99 -4.36
N ILE A 104 8.34 15.17 -4.92
CA ILE A 104 8.02 15.30 -6.34
C ILE A 104 9.21 14.91 -7.24
N PRO A 105 10.41 15.51 -7.13
CA PRO A 105 11.53 15.13 -7.99
C PRO A 105 11.97 13.67 -7.76
N LEU A 106 11.94 13.19 -6.51
CA LEU A 106 12.25 11.79 -6.21
C LEU A 106 11.26 10.83 -6.88
N SER A 107 9.97 11.10 -6.78
CA SER A 107 8.93 10.27 -7.40
C SER A 107 9.02 10.27 -8.93
N ILE A 108 9.35 11.41 -9.54
CA ILE A 108 9.57 11.51 -10.99
C ILE A 108 10.78 10.65 -11.39
N LEU A 109 11.89 10.76 -10.70
CA LEU A 109 13.10 9.99 -10.99
C LEU A 109 12.86 8.48 -10.87
N LEU A 110 12.27 8.04 -9.77
CA LEU A 110 11.93 6.63 -9.57
C LEU A 110 10.88 6.14 -10.56
N GLY A 111 9.89 6.98 -10.88
CA GLY A 111 8.85 6.69 -11.86
C GLY A 111 9.41 6.53 -13.28
N LEU A 112 10.33 7.41 -13.71
CA LEU A 112 10.99 7.32 -15.02
C LEU A 112 11.85 6.05 -15.11
N MET A 113 12.61 5.73 -14.06
CA MET A 113 13.41 4.52 -14.00
C MET A 113 12.53 3.27 -14.12
N CYS A 114 11.48 3.19 -13.32
CA CYS A 114 10.55 2.07 -13.35
C CYS A 114 9.80 1.99 -14.69
N GLY A 115 9.28 3.11 -15.20
CA GLY A 115 8.56 3.18 -16.47
C GLY A 115 9.42 2.74 -17.65
N SER A 116 10.70 3.08 -17.67
CA SER A 116 11.64 2.65 -18.72
C SER A 116 11.84 1.12 -18.72
N ILE A 117 11.89 0.51 -17.54
CA ILE A 117 12.03 -0.96 -17.40
C ILE A 117 10.72 -1.64 -17.80
N LEU A 118 9.58 -1.14 -17.33
CA LEU A 118 8.27 -1.70 -17.66
C LEU A 118 7.99 -1.63 -19.16
N ASN A 119 8.36 -0.54 -19.81
CA ASN A 119 8.16 -0.38 -21.25
C ASN A 119 8.96 -1.42 -22.09
N ARG A 120 10.04 -1.97 -21.55
CA ARG A 120 10.81 -3.05 -22.17
C ARG A 120 10.22 -4.44 -21.89
N ALA A 121 9.43 -4.58 -20.83
CA ALA A 121 8.87 -5.85 -20.35
C ALA A 121 7.46 -6.13 -20.91
N LYS A 122 7.20 -5.77 -22.17
CA LYS A 122 5.88 -5.89 -22.82
C LYS A 122 5.25 -7.26 -22.60
N GLY A 123 4.02 -7.28 -22.07
CA GLY A 123 3.25 -8.48 -21.76
C GLY A 123 3.61 -9.18 -20.43
N ARG A 124 4.60 -8.65 -19.69
CA ARG A 124 5.02 -9.16 -18.38
C ARG A 124 5.12 -8.04 -17.34
N GLU A 125 4.40 -6.95 -17.57
CA GLU A 125 4.49 -5.73 -16.76
C GLU A 125 4.17 -5.98 -15.29
N MET A 126 3.16 -6.82 -15.01
CA MET A 126 2.74 -7.16 -13.66
C MET A 126 3.86 -7.83 -12.86
N VAL A 127 4.50 -8.85 -13.44
CA VAL A 127 5.59 -9.59 -12.78
C VAL A 127 6.82 -8.71 -12.64
N THR A 128 7.15 -7.96 -13.68
CA THR A 128 8.30 -7.04 -13.66
C THR A 128 8.14 -5.94 -12.63
N SER A 129 6.95 -5.32 -12.54
CA SER A 129 6.66 -4.29 -11.54
C SER A 129 6.77 -4.81 -10.11
N TYR A 130 6.34 -6.06 -9.87
CA TYR A 130 6.49 -6.71 -8.58
C TYR A 130 7.96 -6.89 -8.20
N PHE A 131 8.80 -7.41 -9.11
CA PHE A 131 10.23 -7.56 -8.86
C PHE A 131 10.92 -6.22 -8.61
N ILE A 132 10.61 -5.20 -9.40
CA ILE A 132 11.17 -3.84 -9.19
C ILE A 132 10.77 -3.31 -7.81
N ALA A 133 9.50 -3.42 -7.43
CA ALA A 133 9.02 -2.98 -6.13
C ALA A 133 9.76 -3.69 -4.99
N TYR A 134 9.96 -5.00 -5.10
CA TYR A 134 10.65 -5.79 -4.09
C TYR A 134 12.14 -5.43 -3.98
N CYS A 135 12.85 -5.32 -5.11
CA CYS A 135 14.24 -4.89 -5.14
C CYS A 135 14.41 -3.48 -4.55
N MET A 136 13.54 -2.55 -4.94
CA MET A 136 13.61 -1.18 -4.45
C MET A 136 13.28 -1.08 -2.96
N THR A 137 12.38 -1.93 -2.44
CA THR A 137 12.15 -2.02 -1.00
C THR A 137 13.42 -2.43 -0.25
N GLY A 138 14.17 -3.39 -0.76
CA GLY A 138 15.47 -3.79 -0.18
C GLY A 138 16.50 -2.66 -0.21
N VAL A 139 16.61 -1.95 -1.32
CA VAL A 139 17.51 -0.79 -1.45
C VAL A 139 17.09 0.33 -0.49
N TYR A 140 15.80 0.62 -0.40
CA TYR A 140 15.27 1.62 0.52
C TYR A 140 15.62 1.28 1.98
N GLN A 141 15.37 0.04 2.40
CA GLN A 141 15.70 -0.40 3.76
C GLN A 141 17.20 -0.28 4.05
N LEU A 142 18.06 -0.65 3.09
CA LEU A 142 19.49 -0.54 3.22
C LEU A 142 19.93 0.93 3.38
N VAL A 143 19.40 1.83 2.54
CA VAL A 143 19.68 3.27 2.61
C VAL A 143 19.23 3.86 3.93
N VAL A 144 18.01 3.54 4.39
CA VAL A 144 17.46 4.04 5.66
C VAL A 144 18.30 3.57 6.84
N LEU A 145 18.65 2.27 6.88
CA LEU A 145 19.52 1.73 7.94
C LEU A 145 20.92 2.37 7.95
N TYR A 146 21.45 2.68 6.78
CA TYR A 146 22.78 3.30 6.66
C TYR A 146 22.76 4.78 7.03
N MET A 147 21.71 5.51 6.66
CA MET A 147 21.57 6.95 6.96
C MET A 147 21.22 7.24 8.41
N MET A 148 20.40 6.37 9.04
CA MET A 148 20.00 6.57 10.43
C MET A 148 21.07 6.13 11.44
N GLY A 149 22.13 5.45 10.99
CA GLY A 149 23.21 4.93 11.85
C GLY A 149 22.73 3.83 12.80
N PRO A 150 23.63 3.17 13.52
CA PRO A 150 23.23 2.28 14.61
C PRO A 150 22.68 3.14 15.75
N ILE A 151 21.35 3.07 15.94
CA ILE A 151 20.71 3.56 17.16
C ILE A 151 21.06 2.62 18.31
#